data_7bf4a23320802f60f8352b9ec05f2aca
#
_entry.id   7bf4a23320802f60f8352b9ec05f2aca
#
_cell.length_a   1.000
_cell.length_b   1.000
_cell.length_c   1.000
_cell.angle_alpha   90.00
_cell.angle_beta   90.00
_cell.angle_gamma   90.00
#
_symmetry.space_group_name_H-M   'P 1'
#
loop_
_entity.id
_entity.type
_entity.pdbx_description
1 polymer ?
#
loop_
_entity_poly.entity_id
_entity_poly.type
_entity_poly.pdbx_seq_one_letter_code
_entity_poly.pdbx_strand_id
1 'polypeptide(L)'
;IFVINNLTAAGIAESAEKFAEAVSKSQAIFIPGGFSGGDEPDGSGKFITAFFRNETIKNAVHDLLKNRDGLMCGICNGFQALIKLGLVPYGEIRDTDENSPTLTFNTIGRHQSRIVRVRAASVKSPWMSKVNVDDVFAVPISHGEGRFLANDAVVEELIANGQVLTQYVDLENNPTSDIHFNPNNSVLAIEGITSPDGRVLGKMGHAERIGDGLYKNFDEKFEMGLFQSLVAYFSED
;
A
#
# COMPACT_ATOMS: atom_id res chain seq x y z
N ILE A 1 -7.32 16.16 4.97
CA ILE A 1 -7.65 15.68 3.61
C ILE A 1 -7.27 16.78 2.64
N PHE A 2 -6.49 16.42 1.60
CA PHE A 2 -6.11 17.33 0.52
C PHE A 2 -6.85 16.95 -0.77
N VAL A 3 -7.51 17.92 -1.39
CA VAL A 3 -8.29 17.73 -2.63
C VAL A 3 -7.53 18.36 -3.79
N ILE A 4 -7.31 17.58 -4.85
CA ILE A 4 -6.61 18.04 -6.05
C ILE A 4 -7.64 18.58 -7.04
N ASN A 5 -7.46 19.82 -7.51
CA ASN A 5 -8.25 20.39 -8.60
C ASN A 5 -7.62 19.97 -9.95
N ASN A 6 -8.21 18.97 -10.58
CA ASN A 6 -7.77 18.44 -11.88
C ASN A 6 -8.59 18.92 -13.08
N LEU A 7 -9.42 19.96 -12.91
CA LEU A 7 -10.29 20.47 -13.97
C LEU A 7 -9.53 21.26 -15.04
N THR A 8 -8.43 21.91 -14.67
CA THR A 8 -7.60 22.71 -15.57
C THR A 8 -6.11 22.52 -15.29
N ALA A 9 -5.27 22.82 -16.28
CA ALA A 9 -3.81 22.79 -16.08
C ALA A 9 -3.34 23.75 -14.96
N ALA A 10 -3.93 24.94 -14.86
CA ALA A 10 -3.66 25.89 -13.78
C ALA A 10 -4.09 25.33 -12.41
N GLY A 11 -5.26 24.68 -12.35
CA GLY A 11 -5.74 24.03 -11.12
C GLY A 11 -4.84 22.89 -10.65
N ILE A 12 -4.28 22.11 -11.59
CA ILE A 12 -3.30 21.05 -11.27
C ILE A 12 -2.00 21.67 -10.73
N ALA A 13 -1.47 22.73 -11.39
CA ALA A 13 -0.24 23.39 -10.94
C ALA A 13 -0.41 24.00 -9.54
N GLU A 14 -1.49 24.71 -9.29
CA GLU A 14 -1.81 25.27 -7.98
C GLU A 14 -1.96 24.16 -6.91
N SER A 15 -2.61 23.05 -7.27
CA SER A 15 -2.75 21.91 -6.36
C SER A 15 -1.42 21.26 -6.04
N ALA A 16 -0.49 21.17 -7.02
CA ALA A 16 0.84 20.61 -6.79
C ALA A 16 1.65 21.46 -5.80
N GLU A 17 1.62 22.79 -5.94
CA GLU A 17 2.30 23.70 -5.01
C GLU A 17 1.73 23.59 -3.59
N LYS A 18 0.39 23.66 -3.47
CA LYS A 18 -0.29 23.55 -2.17
C LYS A 18 -0.10 22.19 -1.52
N PHE A 19 -0.04 21.11 -2.31
CA PHE A 19 0.23 19.78 -1.80
C PHE A 19 1.65 19.68 -1.27
N ALA A 20 2.64 20.16 -2.02
CA ALA A 20 4.03 20.19 -1.56
C ALA A 20 4.20 21.01 -0.27
N GLU A 21 3.52 22.16 -0.17
CA GLU A 21 3.49 22.94 1.06
C GLU A 21 2.85 22.16 2.23
N ALA A 22 1.74 21.45 1.98
CA ALA A 22 1.12 20.60 3.01
C ALA A 22 2.05 19.47 3.45
N VAL A 23 2.74 18.81 2.51
CA VAL A 23 3.72 17.76 2.80
C VAL A 23 4.88 18.29 3.62
N SER A 24 5.38 19.51 3.35
CA SER A 24 6.48 20.12 4.12
C SER A 24 6.16 20.35 5.61
N LYS A 25 4.88 20.37 5.97
CA LYS A 25 4.37 20.54 7.35
C LYS A 25 3.82 19.25 7.95
N SER A 26 3.84 18.15 7.19
CA SER A 26 3.28 16.85 7.60
C SER A 26 4.38 15.87 7.97
N GLN A 27 4.07 14.92 8.84
CA GLN A 27 4.94 13.81 9.23
C GLN A 27 4.67 12.55 8.38
N ALA A 28 3.47 12.43 7.82
CA ALA A 28 3.11 11.26 7.03
C ALA A 28 2.19 11.60 5.86
N ILE A 29 2.24 10.73 4.84
CA ILE A 29 1.29 10.72 3.71
C ILE A 29 0.54 9.39 3.74
N PHE A 30 -0.79 9.47 3.74
CA PHE A 30 -1.67 8.31 3.60
C PHE A 30 -2.49 8.42 2.32
N ILE A 31 -2.36 7.43 1.43
CA ILE A 31 -3.14 7.32 0.19
C ILE A 31 -4.18 6.21 0.38
N PRO A 32 -5.44 6.56 0.60
CA PRO A 32 -6.50 5.56 0.82
C PRO A 32 -6.79 4.76 -0.43
N GLY A 33 -7.49 3.64 -0.25
CA GLY A 33 -8.08 2.90 -1.33
C GLY A 33 -9.28 3.62 -1.97
N GLY A 34 -9.68 3.14 -3.12
CA GLY A 34 -10.80 3.68 -3.89
C GLY A 34 -10.65 3.36 -5.37
N PHE A 35 -11.48 3.99 -6.18
CA PHE A 35 -11.41 3.92 -7.63
C PHE A 35 -11.18 5.32 -8.17
N SER A 36 -10.08 5.52 -8.88
CA SER A 36 -9.84 6.76 -9.63
C SER A 36 -10.64 6.70 -10.92
N GLY A 37 -11.48 7.70 -11.17
CA GLY A 37 -12.20 7.81 -12.45
C GLY A 37 -11.22 7.88 -13.61
N GLY A 38 -11.34 7.00 -14.61
CA GLY A 38 -10.50 6.97 -15.80
C GLY A 38 -9.18 6.17 -15.64
N ASP A 39 -9.05 5.35 -14.64
CA ASP A 39 -7.92 4.41 -14.54
C ASP A 39 -7.94 3.38 -15.68
N GLU A 40 -9.11 2.94 -16.10
CA GLU A 40 -9.28 2.09 -17.27
C GLU A 40 -9.08 2.89 -18.59
N PRO A 41 -8.45 2.32 -19.62
CA PRO A 41 -7.89 0.97 -19.69
C PRO A 41 -6.44 0.85 -19.20
N ASP A 42 -5.81 1.93 -18.75
CA ASP A 42 -4.36 2.00 -18.48
C ASP A 42 -3.96 1.49 -17.08
N GLY A 43 -4.93 1.00 -16.30
CA GLY A 43 -4.72 0.40 -14.99
C GLY A 43 -4.87 1.33 -13.80
N SER A 44 -5.12 0.73 -12.64
CA SER A 44 -5.45 1.42 -11.40
C SER A 44 -4.31 2.30 -10.86
N GLY A 45 -4.66 3.41 -10.19
CA GLY A 45 -3.70 4.35 -9.61
C GLY A 45 -3.05 5.32 -10.61
N LYS A 46 -3.48 5.35 -11.86
CA LYS A 46 -2.90 6.15 -12.95
C LYS A 46 -2.83 7.64 -12.63
N PHE A 47 -3.92 8.24 -12.18
CA PHE A 47 -3.96 9.67 -11.86
C PHE A 47 -3.12 10.03 -10.64
N ILE A 48 -3.13 9.19 -9.62
CA ILE A 48 -2.28 9.36 -8.44
C ILE A 48 -0.81 9.32 -8.87
N THR A 49 -0.44 8.32 -9.66
CA THR A 49 0.93 8.16 -10.20
C THR A 49 1.36 9.39 -11.02
N ALA A 50 0.50 9.86 -11.93
CA ALA A 50 0.80 11.05 -12.74
C ALA A 50 1.00 12.30 -11.88
N PHE A 51 0.16 12.50 -10.86
CA PHE A 51 0.27 13.62 -9.93
C PHE A 51 1.57 13.58 -9.12
N PHE A 52 1.93 12.42 -8.56
CA PHE A 52 3.16 12.27 -7.77
C PHE A 52 4.45 12.34 -8.58
N ARG A 53 4.40 12.17 -9.92
CA ARG A 53 5.54 12.39 -10.81
C ARG A 53 5.83 13.86 -11.11
N ASN A 54 4.96 14.80 -10.70
CA ASN A 54 5.28 16.22 -10.75
C ASN A 54 6.53 16.50 -9.90
N GLU A 55 7.52 17.23 -10.45
CA GLU A 55 8.83 17.45 -9.81
C GLU A 55 8.70 18.14 -8.43
N THR A 56 7.80 19.10 -8.28
CA THR A 56 7.58 19.78 -6.99
C THR A 56 7.11 18.79 -5.92
N ILE A 57 6.17 17.94 -6.28
CA ILE A 57 5.62 16.91 -5.38
C ILE A 57 6.66 15.83 -5.10
N LYS A 58 7.34 15.33 -6.13
CA LYS A 58 8.41 14.33 -6.00
C LYS A 58 9.49 14.79 -5.02
N ASN A 59 9.92 16.04 -5.16
CA ASN A 59 10.93 16.61 -4.25
C ASN A 59 10.42 16.72 -2.81
N ALA A 60 9.16 17.13 -2.61
CA ALA A 60 8.55 17.19 -1.29
C ALA A 60 8.41 15.81 -0.63
N VAL A 61 8.05 14.77 -1.40
CA VAL A 61 7.97 13.38 -0.93
C VAL A 61 9.35 12.85 -0.58
N HIS A 62 10.36 13.10 -1.42
CA HIS A 62 11.74 12.68 -1.14
C HIS A 62 12.28 13.39 0.11
N ASP A 63 12.01 14.69 0.28
CA ASP A 63 12.37 15.41 1.50
C ASP A 63 11.73 14.81 2.74
N LEU A 64 10.41 14.54 2.68
CA LEU A 64 9.69 13.87 3.77
C LEU A 64 10.36 12.54 4.16
N LEU A 65 10.63 11.68 3.18
CA LEU A 65 11.13 10.32 3.41
C LEU A 65 12.62 10.27 3.75
N LYS A 66 13.46 11.10 3.11
CA LYS A 66 14.93 11.01 3.23
C LYS A 66 15.51 11.93 4.31
N ASN A 67 14.89 13.09 4.55
CA ASN A 67 15.47 14.12 5.41
C ASN A 67 14.69 14.34 6.71
N ARG A 68 13.39 14.04 6.73
CA ARG A 68 12.51 14.35 7.87
C ARG A 68 11.94 13.11 8.55
N ASP A 69 12.48 11.93 8.23
CA ASP A 69 12.09 10.66 8.82
C ASP A 69 10.57 10.36 8.73
N GLY A 70 9.94 10.87 7.67
CA GLY A 70 8.50 10.75 7.46
C GLY A 70 8.06 9.36 7.04
N LEU A 71 6.76 9.10 7.17
CA LEU A 71 6.14 7.83 6.81
C LEU A 71 5.19 7.98 5.62
N MET A 72 5.02 6.92 4.84
CA MET A 72 4.03 6.88 3.76
C MET A 72 3.32 5.54 3.72
N CYS A 73 1.99 5.56 3.51
CA CYS A 73 1.20 4.34 3.36
C CYS A 73 0.24 4.47 2.18
N GLY A 74 0.10 3.40 1.41
CA GLY A 74 -0.89 3.28 0.33
C GLY A 74 -1.71 2.00 0.46
N ILE A 75 -3.03 2.14 0.48
CA ILE A 75 -3.96 1.02 0.57
C ILE A 75 -4.67 0.82 -0.77
N CYS A 76 -4.75 -0.41 -1.27
CA CYS A 76 -5.46 -0.79 -2.49
C CYS A 76 -5.04 0.10 -3.67
N ASN A 77 -5.86 1.04 -4.14
CA ASN A 77 -5.49 1.99 -5.19
C ASN A 77 -4.24 2.83 -4.82
N GLY A 78 -4.08 3.17 -3.55
CA GLY A 78 -2.84 3.79 -3.05
C GLY A 78 -1.62 2.90 -3.23
N PHE A 79 -1.70 1.61 -2.92
CA PHE A 79 -0.60 0.68 -3.15
C PHE A 79 -0.29 0.51 -4.64
N GLN A 80 -1.31 0.43 -5.50
CA GLN A 80 -1.15 0.38 -6.94
C GLN A 80 -0.38 1.61 -7.47
N ALA A 81 -0.61 2.78 -6.88
CA ALA A 81 0.16 3.98 -7.20
C ALA A 81 1.60 3.92 -6.66
N LEU A 82 1.79 3.49 -5.40
CA LEU A 82 3.13 3.39 -4.80
C LEU A 82 4.06 2.45 -5.58
N ILE A 83 3.55 1.31 -6.05
CA ILE A 83 4.36 0.34 -6.81
C ILE A 83 4.74 0.91 -8.19
N LYS A 84 3.81 1.58 -8.88
CA LYS A 84 4.06 2.26 -10.17
C LYS A 84 5.03 3.44 -10.05
N LEU A 85 5.11 4.05 -8.88
CA LEU A 85 6.06 5.12 -8.57
C LEU A 85 7.44 4.60 -8.16
N GLY A 86 7.59 3.32 -7.85
CA GLY A 86 8.83 2.75 -7.31
C GLY A 86 8.99 3.01 -5.80
N LEU A 87 8.04 3.70 -5.15
CA LEU A 87 8.08 3.95 -3.70
C LEU A 87 8.11 2.66 -2.89
N VAL A 88 7.42 1.64 -3.35
CA VAL A 88 7.66 0.26 -2.93
C VAL A 88 8.05 -0.55 -4.18
N PRO A 89 9.08 -1.37 -4.11
CA PRO A 89 9.91 -1.69 -2.95
C PRO A 89 11.13 -0.80 -2.73
N TYR A 90 11.36 0.28 -3.52
CA TYR A 90 12.66 0.96 -3.56
C TYR A 90 12.81 2.16 -2.60
N GLY A 91 11.72 2.69 -2.04
CA GLY A 91 11.75 3.82 -1.09
C GLY A 91 11.89 5.21 -1.74
N GLU A 92 11.76 5.30 -3.08
CA GLU A 92 11.84 6.56 -3.80
C GLU A 92 10.98 6.57 -5.08
N ILE A 93 10.59 7.76 -5.51
CA ILE A 93 9.91 7.93 -6.81
C ILE A 93 10.97 7.82 -7.91
N ARG A 94 10.87 6.74 -8.68
CA ARG A 94 11.79 6.41 -9.78
C ARG A 94 11.05 5.78 -10.94
N ASP A 95 11.69 5.69 -12.10
CA ASP A 95 11.18 4.91 -13.20
C ASP A 95 11.28 3.41 -12.88
N THR A 96 10.26 2.68 -13.29
CA THR A 96 10.21 1.21 -13.20
C THR A 96 10.54 0.60 -14.57
N ASP A 97 11.05 -0.62 -14.56
CA ASP A 97 11.43 -1.40 -15.73
C ASP A 97 10.70 -2.77 -15.77
N GLU A 98 11.04 -3.60 -16.73
CA GLU A 98 10.44 -4.93 -16.91
C GLU A 98 10.73 -5.91 -15.76
N ASN A 99 11.75 -5.65 -14.94
CA ASN A 99 12.11 -6.46 -13.79
C ASN A 99 11.47 -5.95 -12.49
N SER A 100 10.89 -4.78 -12.52
CA SER A 100 10.24 -4.18 -11.34
C SER A 100 8.97 -4.94 -10.99
N PRO A 101 8.67 -5.14 -9.68
CA PRO A 101 7.43 -5.77 -9.28
C PRO A 101 6.22 -4.92 -9.67
N THR A 102 5.09 -5.57 -9.84
CA THR A 102 3.85 -4.90 -10.26
C THR A 102 2.63 -5.48 -9.57
N LEU A 103 1.55 -4.71 -9.60
CA LEU A 103 0.20 -5.17 -9.31
C LEU A 103 -0.59 -5.21 -10.62
N THR A 104 -1.21 -6.35 -10.90
CA THR A 104 -1.95 -6.60 -12.15
C THR A 104 -3.32 -7.23 -11.87
N PHE A 105 -4.03 -7.57 -12.94
CA PHE A 105 -5.37 -8.15 -12.88
C PHE A 105 -5.42 -9.45 -12.08
N ASN A 106 -6.48 -9.60 -11.29
CA ASN A 106 -6.81 -10.88 -10.66
C ASN A 106 -6.92 -11.98 -11.71
N THR A 107 -6.44 -13.19 -11.41
CA THR A 107 -6.46 -14.32 -12.37
C THR A 107 -7.86 -14.70 -12.82
N ILE A 108 -8.88 -14.42 -12.01
CA ILE A 108 -10.28 -14.67 -12.41
C ILE A 108 -10.85 -13.63 -13.39
N GLY A 109 -10.06 -12.62 -13.78
CA GLY A 109 -10.46 -11.59 -14.74
C GLY A 109 -11.61 -10.69 -14.31
N ARG A 110 -11.87 -10.55 -13.00
CA ARG A 110 -12.95 -9.72 -12.46
C ARG A 110 -12.65 -9.20 -11.08
N HIS A 111 -13.45 -8.21 -10.66
CA HIS A 111 -13.43 -7.64 -9.32
C HIS A 111 -13.72 -8.71 -8.25
N GLN A 112 -12.95 -8.65 -7.15
CA GLN A 112 -13.17 -9.41 -5.92
C GLN A 112 -13.52 -8.46 -4.80
N SER A 113 -14.63 -8.74 -4.08
CA SER A 113 -15.02 -8.04 -2.87
C SER A 113 -15.35 -9.08 -1.79
N ARG A 114 -14.51 -9.22 -0.79
CA ARG A 114 -14.64 -10.22 0.27
C ARG A 114 -13.75 -9.89 1.48
N ILE A 115 -13.94 -10.59 2.59
CA ILE A 115 -13.02 -10.58 3.71
C ILE A 115 -12.02 -11.73 3.49
N VAL A 116 -10.74 -11.44 3.68
CA VAL A 116 -9.64 -12.40 3.61
C VAL A 116 -8.86 -12.39 4.91
N ARG A 117 -8.05 -13.42 5.13
CA ARG A 117 -7.12 -13.50 6.25
C ARG A 117 -5.72 -13.19 5.77
N VAL A 118 -5.02 -12.36 6.53
CA VAL A 118 -3.62 -12.03 6.29
C VAL A 118 -2.81 -12.19 7.56
N ARG A 119 -1.58 -12.69 7.44
CA ARG A 119 -0.63 -12.70 8.54
C ARG A 119 0.43 -11.62 8.38
N ALA A 120 0.97 -11.13 9.48
CA ALA A 120 2.17 -10.31 9.49
C ALA A 120 3.40 -11.21 9.26
N ALA A 121 4.00 -11.11 8.08
CA ALA A 121 5.22 -11.87 7.76
C ALA A 121 6.49 -11.16 8.25
N SER A 122 6.42 -9.83 8.43
CA SER A 122 7.48 -8.99 8.97
C SER A 122 6.89 -7.82 9.74
N VAL A 123 7.60 -7.35 10.74
CA VAL A 123 7.28 -6.12 11.51
C VAL A 123 8.35 -5.04 11.33
N LYS A 124 9.11 -5.12 10.24
CA LYS A 124 10.17 -4.17 9.91
C LYS A 124 9.68 -2.72 9.82
N SER A 125 8.45 -2.54 9.32
CA SER A 125 7.87 -1.22 9.11
C SER A 125 7.43 -0.56 10.42
N PRO A 126 7.71 0.74 10.64
CA PRO A 126 7.13 1.51 11.75
C PRO A 126 5.60 1.45 11.79
N TRP A 127 4.95 1.29 10.66
CA TRP A 127 3.50 1.09 10.57
C TRP A 127 3.00 -0.19 11.28
N MET A 128 3.90 -1.12 11.61
CA MET A 128 3.59 -2.41 12.24
C MET A 128 4.09 -2.51 13.69
N SER A 129 4.44 -1.39 14.34
CA SER A 129 5.00 -1.40 15.69
C SER A 129 4.06 -1.95 16.78
N LYS A 130 2.75 -2.06 16.50
CA LYS A 130 1.74 -2.64 17.39
C LYS A 130 1.35 -4.09 17.03
N VAL A 131 2.12 -4.73 16.15
CA VAL A 131 1.84 -6.07 15.60
C VAL A 131 3.04 -6.97 15.88
N ASN A 132 2.79 -8.26 16.10
CA ASN A 132 3.85 -9.27 16.18
C ASN A 132 3.91 -10.07 14.87
N VAL A 133 5.07 -10.64 14.58
CA VAL A 133 5.20 -11.61 13.49
C VAL A 133 4.23 -12.77 13.74
N ASP A 134 3.59 -13.25 12.68
CA ASP A 134 2.55 -14.28 12.66
C ASP A 134 1.20 -13.86 13.27
N ASP A 135 1.02 -12.62 13.75
CA ASP A 135 -0.33 -12.12 14.03
C ASP A 135 -1.20 -12.20 12.78
N VAL A 136 -2.43 -12.71 12.92
CA VAL A 136 -3.39 -12.87 11.83
C VAL A 136 -4.54 -11.90 11.99
N PHE A 137 -4.96 -11.33 10.87
CA PHE A 137 -6.04 -10.34 10.80
C PHE A 137 -7.01 -10.68 9.68
N ALA A 138 -8.28 -10.39 9.90
CA ALA A 138 -9.27 -10.32 8.84
C ALA A 138 -9.22 -8.93 8.19
N VAL A 139 -9.17 -8.87 6.88
CA VAL A 139 -9.18 -7.60 6.15
C VAL A 139 -10.15 -7.66 4.97
N PRO A 140 -10.98 -6.64 4.76
CA PRO A 140 -11.79 -6.56 3.55
C PRO A 140 -10.91 -6.19 2.35
N ILE A 141 -11.18 -6.83 1.22
CA ILE A 141 -10.59 -6.48 -0.09
C ILE A 141 -11.70 -6.07 -1.06
N SER A 142 -11.36 -5.19 -2.02
CA SER A 142 -12.28 -4.72 -3.05
C SER A 142 -11.47 -4.21 -4.25
N HIS A 143 -11.08 -5.12 -5.17
CA HIS A 143 -10.21 -4.78 -6.30
C HIS A 143 -10.33 -5.74 -7.48
N GLY A 144 -10.09 -5.25 -8.70
CA GLY A 144 -9.90 -6.04 -9.93
C GLY A 144 -8.42 -6.28 -10.24
N GLU A 145 -7.53 -5.42 -9.74
CA GLU A 145 -6.08 -5.44 -9.91
C GLU A 145 -5.39 -5.47 -8.54
N GLY A 146 -5.11 -6.64 -8.02
CA GLY A 146 -4.46 -6.80 -6.72
C GLY A 146 -3.42 -7.91 -6.71
N ARG A 147 -3.15 -8.49 -7.89
CA ARG A 147 -2.20 -9.58 -8.05
C ARG A 147 -0.78 -9.05 -8.05
N PHE A 148 -0.05 -9.32 -6.98
CA PHE A 148 1.38 -9.01 -6.90
C PHE A 148 2.18 -10.00 -7.74
N LEU A 149 3.02 -9.46 -8.64
CA LEU A 149 3.97 -10.21 -9.45
C LEU A 149 5.36 -9.60 -9.35
N ALA A 150 6.36 -10.47 -9.24
CA ALA A 150 7.78 -10.16 -9.32
C ALA A 150 8.53 -11.39 -9.84
N ASN A 151 9.71 -11.21 -10.40
CA ASN A 151 10.61 -12.31 -10.72
C ASN A 151 11.23 -12.90 -9.44
N ASP A 152 11.79 -14.11 -9.55
CA ASP A 152 12.31 -14.85 -8.39
C ASP A 152 13.42 -14.06 -7.65
N ALA A 153 14.31 -13.40 -8.38
CA ALA A 153 15.41 -12.62 -7.79
C ALA A 153 14.88 -11.44 -6.94
N VAL A 154 13.86 -10.73 -7.42
CA VAL A 154 13.21 -9.65 -6.66
C VAL A 154 12.49 -10.21 -5.43
N VAL A 155 11.82 -11.37 -5.58
CA VAL A 155 11.13 -12.02 -4.44
C VAL A 155 12.12 -12.43 -3.36
N GLU A 156 13.26 -13.04 -3.75
CA GLU A 156 14.33 -13.43 -2.83
C GLU A 156 14.91 -12.21 -2.09
N GLU A 157 15.12 -11.10 -2.81
CA GLU A 157 15.59 -9.84 -2.21
C GLU A 157 14.57 -9.28 -1.21
N LEU A 158 13.28 -9.24 -1.57
CA LEU A 158 12.22 -8.78 -0.67
C LEU A 158 12.14 -9.60 0.62
N ILE A 159 12.30 -10.92 0.53
CA ILE A 159 12.33 -11.81 1.69
C ILE A 159 13.58 -11.54 2.54
N ALA A 160 14.76 -11.54 1.92
CA ALA A 160 16.03 -11.32 2.61
C ALA A 160 16.08 -9.99 3.36
N ASN A 161 15.47 -8.96 2.79
CA ASN A 161 15.38 -7.62 3.38
C ASN A 161 14.23 -7.46 4.39
N GLY A 162 13.36 -8.47 4.58
CA GLY A 162 12.17 -8.38 5.43
C GLY A 162 11.11 -7.40 4.89
N GLN A 163 11.07 -7.18 3.58
CA GLN A 163 10.15 -6.25 2.91
C GLN A 163 8.78 -6.86 2.59
N VAL A 164 8.65 -8.20 2.64
CA VAL A 164 7.34 -8.86 2.59
C VAL A 164 6.66 -8.66 3.93
N LEU A 165 5.65 -7.80 3.96
CA LEU A 165 5.07 -7.35 5.22
C LEU A 165 3.86 -8.19 5.64
N THR A 166 2.96 -8.47 4.70
CA THR A 166 1.75 -9.27 4.92
C THR A 166 1.55 -10.28 3.81
N GLN A 167 0.99 -11.44 4.18
CA GLN A 167 0.68 -12.53 3.26
C GLN A 167 -0.74 -13.05 3.49
N TYR A 168 -1.45 -13.40 2.40
CA TYR A 168 -2.70 -14.12 2.47
C TYR A 168 -2.48 -15.52 3.08
N VAL A 169 -3.39 -15.94 3.96
CA VAL A 169 -3.27 -17.24 4.66
C VAL A 169 -4.56 -18.04 4.60
N ASP A 170 -4.41 -19.37 4.67
CA ASP A 170 -5.49 -20.33 4.85
C ASP A 170 -6.07 -20.34 6.28
N LEU A 171 -6.93 -21.30 6.58
CA LEU A 171 -7.54 -21.44 7.91
C LEU A 171 -6.54 -21.92 8.98
N GLU A 172 -5.45 -22.55 8.59
CA GLU A 172 -4.35 -22.99 9.44
C GLU A 172 -3.25 -21.91 9.60
N ASN A 173 -3.49 -20.70 9.06
CA ASN A 173 -2.58 -19.55 9.07
C ASN A 173 -1.30 -19.72 8.21
N ASN A 174 -1.30 -20.64 7.26
CA ASN A 174 -0.19 -20.83 6.34
C ASN A 174 -0.37 -19.97 5.07
N PRO A 175 0.69 -19.31 4.56
CA PRO A 175 0.66 -18.69 3.25
C PRO A 175 0.34 -19.72 2.17
N THR A 176 -0.59 -19.37 1.26
CA THR A 176 -1.09 -20.34 0.30
C THR A 176 -1.28 -19.77 -1.10
N SER A 177 -1.13 -20.62 -2.11
CA SER A 177 -1.48 -20.33 -3.50
C SER A 177 -2.94 -20.66 -3.83
N ASP A 178 -3.70 -21.25 -2.90
CA ASP A 178 -5.10 -21.56 -3.12
C ASP A 178 -5.91 -20.28 -3.33
N ILE A 179 -6.59 -20.19 -4.49
CA ILE A 179 -7.39 -19.02 -4.90
C ILE A 179 -8.55 -18.71 -3.93
N HIS A 180 -8.97 -19.66 -3.11
CA HIS A 180 -9.96 -19.42 -2.06
C HIS A 180 -9.45 -18.51 -0.94
N PHE A 181 -8.15 -18.51 -0.70
CA PHE A 181 -7.51 -17.73 0.36
C PHE A 181 -6.58 -16.64 -0.18
N ASN A 182 -5.92 -16.87 -1.32
CA ASN A 182 -5.13 -15.90 -2.07
C ASN A 182 -5.91 -15.46 -3.34
N PRO A 183 -6.91 -14.57 -3.19
CA PRO A 183 -7.93 -14.34 -4.23
C PRO A 183 -7.38 -13.69 -5.50
N ASN A 184 -6.21 -13.10 -5.42
CA ASN A 184 -5.55 -12.45 -6.55
C ASN A 184 -4.59 -13.39 -7.26
N ASN A 185 -4.23 -14.51 -6.62
CA ASN A 185 -3.13 -15.37 -7.02
C ASN A 185 -1.77 -14.62 -7.05
N SER A 186 -1.53 -13.83 -6.01
CA SER A 186 -0.25 -13.14 -5.79
C SER A 186 0.88 -14.13 -5.54
N VAL A 187 2.08 -13.87 -6.08
CA VAL A 187 3.25 -14.71 -5.84
C VAL A 187 3.55 -14.78 -4.33
N LEU A 188 3.85 -15.97 -3.83
CA LEU A 188 4.06 -16.28 -2.40
C LEU A 188 2.98 -15.72 -1.46
N ALA A 189 1.75 -15.60 -1.96
CA ALA A 189 0.63 -15.01 -1.22
C ALA A 189 0.89 -13.57 -0.72
N ILE A 190 1.82 -12.82 -1.32
CA ILE A 190 2.17 -11.47 -0.90
C ILE A 190 0.94 -10.56 -1.04
N GLU A 191 0.53 -9.95 0.07
CA GLU A 191 -0.57 -9.00 0.17
C GLU A 191 -0.08 -7.57 0.32
N GLY A 192 1.06 -7.38 1.01
CA GLY A 192 1.67 -6.07 1.22
C GLY A 192 3.18 -6.16 1.34
N ILE A 193 3.84 -5.08 0.90
CA ILE A 193 5.30 -4.92 0.95
C ILE A 193 5.69 -3.54 1.48
N THR A 194 6.95 -3.39 1.84
CA THR A 194 7.49 -2.14 2.33
C THR A 194 8.76 -1.71 1.58
N SER A 195 9.17 -0.45 1.75
CA SER A 195 10.50 0.04 1.31
C SER A 195 11.64 -0.61 2.11
N PRO A 196 12.89 -0.51 1.66
CA PRO A 196 14.03 -1.14 2.35
C PRO A 196 14.20 -0.69 3.80
N ASP A 197 13.86 0.55 4.11
CA ASP A 197 13.88 1.14 5.46
C ASP A 197 12.57 0.94 6.26
N GLY A 198 11.55 0.37 5.64
CA GLY A 198 10.25 0.11 6.25
C GLY A 198 9.29 1.29 6.28
N ARG A 199 9.69 2.50 5.90
CA ARG A 199 8.89 3.72 6.09
C ARG A 199 7.77 3.90 5.07
N VAL A 200 7.88 3.30 3.90
CA VAL A 200 6.80 3.27 2.92
C VAL A 200 6.13 1.90 2.94
N LEU A 201 4.84 1.87 3.20
CA LEU A 201 4.01 0.66 3.23
C LEU A 201 2.99 0.67 2.09
N GLY A 202 2.90 -0.42 1.34
CA GLY A 202 1.82 -0.69 0.41
C GLY A 202 1.13 -2.02 0.70
N LYS A 203 -0.21 -2.05 0.76
CA LYS A 203 -0.99 -3.28 0.93
C LYS A 203 -2.34 -3.22 0.23
N MET A 204 -2.87 -4.39 -0.18
CA MET A 204 -4.14 -4.47 -0.91
C MET A 204 -5.38 -4.47 -0.02
N GLY A 205 -5.29 -5.09 1.15
CA GLY A 205 -6.42 -5.17 2.07
C GLY A 205 -6.66 -3.85 2.81
N HIS A 206 -7.93 -3.53 2.97
CA HIS A 206 -8.40 -2.27 3.56
C HIS A 206 -8.40 -2.32 5.08
N ALA A 207 -7.22 -2.21 5.69
CA ALA A 207 -7.09 -2.13 7.15
C ALA A 207 -7.71 -0.84 7.75
N GLU A 208 -8.05 0.14 6.92
CA GLU A 208 -8.74 1.37 7.32
C GLU A 208 -10.26 1.22 7.38
N ARG A 209 -10.82 0.14 6.82
CA ARG A 209 -12.27 -0.12 6.81
C ARG A 209 -12.68 -0.97 8.00
N ILE A 210 -12.48 -0.46 9.19
CA ILE A 210 -12.81 -1.10 10.45
C ILE A 210 -13.71 -0.20 11.30
N GLY A 211 -14.51 -0.82 12.18
CA GLY A 211 -15.39 -0.09 13.09
C GLY A 211 -16.30 -1.04 13.87
N ASP A 212 -16.75 -0.61 15.02
CA ASP A 212 -17.61 -1.40 15.88
C ASP A 212 -18.91 -1.81 15.18
N GLY A 213 -19.17 -3.11 15.12
CA GLY A 213 -20.37 -3.68 14.52
C GLY A 213 -20.43 -3.58 12.99
N LEU A 214 -19.35 -3.18 12.30
CA LEU A 214 -19.31 -3.12 10.84
C LEU A 214 -19.40 -4.52 10.22
N TYR A 215 -18.77 -5.53 10.83
CA TYR A 215 -18.73 -6.93 10.37
C TYR A 215 -19.36 -7.85 11.43
N LYS A 216 -20.70 -7.86 11.52
CA LYS A 216 -21.45 -8.49 12.61
C LYS A 216 -21.35 -10.01 12.67
N ASN A 217 -21.10 -10.68 11.54
CA ASN A 217 -21.06 -12.14 11.43
C ASN A 217 -19.66 -12.70 11.23
N PHE A 218 -18.66 -11.94 11.64
CA PHE A 218 -17.25 -12.29 11.48
C PHE A 218 -16.54 -12.13 12.82
N ASP A 219 -16.18 -13.24 13.45
CA ASP A 219 -15.52 -13.26 14.77
C ASP A 219 -14.01 -13.39 14.60
N GLU A 220 -13.39 -12.35 14.00
CA GLU A 220 -11.95 -12.28 13.79
C GLU A 220 -11.40 -10.88 14.10
N LYS A 221 -10.08 -10.79 14.33
CA LYS A 221 -9.40 -9.53 14.61
C LYS A 221 -9.21 -8.74 13.32
N PHE A 222 -9.82 -7.56 13.23
CA PHE A 222 -9.66 -6.63 12.10
C PHE A 222 -8.63 -5.54 12.35
N GLU A 223 -8.44 -5.13 13.60
CA GLU A 223 -7.57 -4.00 13.96
C GLU A 223 -6.09 -4.40 13.89
N MET A 224 -5.38 -3.86 12.90
CA MET A 224 -3.94 -4.03 12.73
C MET A 224 -3.11 -2.98 13.46
N GLY A 225 -3.72 -1.95 14.03
CA GLY A 225 -3.02 -0.88 14.74
C GLY A 225 -2.15 0.01 13.87
N LEU A 226 -2.42 0.13 12.55
CA LEU A 226 -1.59 0.93 11.64
C LEU A 226 -1.53 2.40 12.05
N PHE A 227 -2.69 3.01 12.35
CA PHE A 227 -2.75 4.42 12.75
C PHE A 227 -2.23 4.65 14.16
N GLN A 228 -2.42 3.69 15.07
CA GLN A 228 -1.83 3.71 16.40
C GLN A 228 -0.30 3.63 16.33
N SER A 229 0.22 2.79 15.43
CA SER A 229 1.66 2.69 15.15
C SER A 229 2.22 3.99 14.60
N LEU A 230 1.50 4.63 13.65
CA LEU A 230 1.87 5.93 13.11
C LEU A 230 1.96 7.00 14.22
N VAL A 231 0.92 7.09 15.06
CA VAL A 231 0.90 8.08 16.16
C VAL A 231 2.03 7.79 17.15
N ALA A 232 2.25 6.54 17.56
CA ALA A 232 3.32 6.17 18.45
C ALA A 232 4.69 6.58 17.90
N TYR A 233 4.94 6.31 16.60
CA TYR A 233 6.21 6.63 15.94
C TYR A 233 6.62 8.10 16.08
N PHE A 234 5.66 9.03 16.03
CA PHE A 234 5.92 10.48 16.14
C PHE A 234 5.65 11.06 17.53
N SER A 235 5.26 10.24 18.51
CA SER A 235 4.95 10.68 19.88
C SER A 235 5.96 10.18 20.93
N GLU A 236 6.94 9.37 20.53
CA GLU A 236 7.95 8.77 21.42
C GLU A 236 9.23 9.61 21.55
N ASP A 237 9.12 10.96 21.48
CA ASP A 237 10.19 11.91 21.81
C ASP A 237 10.09 12.44 23.27
#